data_2ce3df21aed7861a57a822e5b32d3901
#
_entry.id   2ce3df21aed7861a57a822e5b32d3901
#
_cell.length_a   1.000
_cell.length_b   1.000
_cell.length_c   1.000
_cell.angle_alpha   90.00
_cell.angle_beta   90.00
_cell.angle_gamma   90.00
#
_symmetry.space_group_name_H-M   'P 1'
#
loop_
_entity.id
_entity.type
_entity.pdbx_description
1 polymer ?
#
loop_
_entity_poly.entity_id
_entity_poly.type
_entity_poly.pdbx_seq_one_letter_code
_entity_poly.pdbx_strand_id
1 'polypeptide(L)'
;MNYRGKVAVVTGASSGIGYQAALALAERGCTVVGVARRQAELEELTSRCQRHASDSTFMVGDLGERAFAEHVVNDSARRFGRLDILVNNAGIPIHKHIYDVTPEDVEMVMRVNFMSSVWTTLAAIPHMLLLGEAWIVNVSSFAAQVAPPRETAYTASKAAMDGFTEGLWTDLAGSGIHAGLVIPGPIDTEIWDKDESHSAYSGNLHPPSIVVDAILGCIENKLREVVAPRYSPQLLAARWMRFLLPSLMLKGMSWMEPVPEDVVESARAAARRKRDGEGGGMG
;
A
#
# COMPACT_ATOMS: atom_id res chain seq x y z
N MET A 1 -18.23 -15.19 7.16
CA MET A 1 -18.84 -14.17 6.30
C MET A 1 -19.38 -14.81 5.01
N ASN A 2 -20.50 -14.35 4.43
CA ASN A 2 -20.95 -14.77 3.11
C ASN A 2 -20.52 -13.72 2.06
N TYR A 3 -19.74 -14.14 1.08
CA TYR A 3 -19.22 -13.26 0.02
C TYR A 3 -20.13 -13.19 -1.22
N ARG A 4 -21.04 -14.15 -1.39
CA ARG A 4 -21.94 -14.20 -2.56
C ARG A 4 -22.83 -12.96 -2.60
N GLY A 5 -22.86 -12.31 -3.76
CA GLY A 5 -23.60 -11.08 -3.99
C GLY A 5 -22.96 -9.81 -3.38
N LYS A 6 -21.76 -9.92 -2.82
CA LYS A 6 -20.96 -8.75 -2.40
C LYS A 6 -20.09 -8.26 -3.54
N VAL A 7 -19.74 -6.98 -3.51
CA VAL A 7 -18.89 -6.30 -4.50
C VAL A 7 -17.62 -5.80 -3.82
N ALA A 8 -16.47 -6.12 -4.41
CA ALA A 8 -15.16 -5.68 -3.95
C ALA A 8 -14.44 -4.86 -5.02
N VAL A 9 -13.87 -3.72 -4.63
CA VAL A 9 -12.87 -3.01 -5.41
C VAL A 9 -11.49 -3.34 -4.84
N VAL A 10 -10.56 -3.78 -5.71
CA VAL A 10 -9.18 -4.10 -5.32
C VAL A 10 -8.22 -3.25 -6.16
N THR A 11 -7.48 -2.36 -5.49
CA THR A 11 -6.50 -1.50 -6.15
C THR A 11 -5.13 -2.19 -6.26
N GLY A 12 -4.37 -1.87 -7.32
CA GLY A 12 -3.10 -2.53 -7.58
C GLY A 12 -3.25 -4.02 -7.96
N ALA A 13 -4.36 -4.36 -8.63
CA ALA A 13 -4.75 -5.74 -8.91
C ALA A 13 -3.99 -6.42 -10.06
N SER A 14 -3.09 -5.73 -10.76
CA SER A 14 -2.38 -6.31 -11.92
C SER A 14 -1.25 -7.29 -11.55
N SER A 15 -0.81 -7.35 -10.28
CA SER A 15 0.24 -8.30 -9.84
C SER A 15 0.26 -8.48 -8.33
N GLY A 16 1.07 -9.43 -7.85
CA GLY A 16 1.43 -9.62 -6.46
C GLY A 16 0.24 -9.81 -5.51
N ILE A 17 0.25 -9.07 -4.41
CA ILE A 17 -0.77 -9.16 -3.36
C ILE A 17 -2.16 -8.82 -3.90
N GLY A 18 -2.30 -7.72 -4.65
CA GLY A 18 -3.59 -7.26 -5.18
C GLY A 18 -4.23 -8.26 -6.14
N TYR A 19 -3.43 -8.87 -7.01
CA TYR A 19 -3.87 -9.91 -7.92
C TYR A 19 -4.42 -11.14 -7.17
N GLN A 20 -3.65 -11.64 -6.20
CA GLN A 20 -4.04 -12.80 -5.42
C GLN A 20 -5.24 -12.51 -4.50
N ALA A 21 -5.33 -11.30 -3.92
CA ALA A 21 -6.47 -10.88 -3.11
C ALA A 21 -7.76 -10.81 -3.95
N ALA A 22 -7.68 -10.24 -5.15
CA ALA A 22 -8.79 -10.18 -6.09
C ALA A 22 -9.32 -11.58 -6.45
N LEU A 23 -8.41 -12.49 -6.80
CA LEU A 23 -8.75 -13.88 -7.11
C LEU A 23 -9.36 -14.60 -5.90
N ALA A 24 -8.78 -14.47 -4.72
CA ALA A 24 -9.27 -15.10 -3.50
C ALA A 24 -10.67 -14.61 -3.08
N LEU A 25 -10.99 -13.34 -3.33
CA LEU A 25 -12.34 -12.79 -3.13
C LEU A 25 -13.33 -13.35 -4.16
N ALA A 26 -12.93 -13.43 -5.44
CA ALA A 26 -13.76 -14.01 -6.49
C ALA A 26 -14.06 -15.50 -6.24
N GLU A 27 -13.07 -16.31 -5.84
CA GLU A 27 -13.23 -17.72 -5.47
C GLU A 27 -14.25 -17.94 -4.35
N ARG A 28 -14.45 -16.94 -3.49
CA ARG A 28 -15.49 -16.92 -2.46
C ARG A 28 -16.87 -16.45 -2.96
N GLY A 29 -16.95 -16.10 -4.25
CA GLY A 29 -18.19 -15.65 -4.91
C GLY A 29 -18.45 -14.14 -4.80
N CYS A 30 -17.44 -13.34 -4.45
CA CYS A 30 -17.52 -11.89 -4.48
C CYS A 30 -17.32 -11.37 -5.91
N THR A 31 -18.16 -10.48 -6.39
CA THR A 31 -17.91 -9.75 -7.65
C THR A 31 -16.74 -8.79 -7.44
N VAL A 32 -15.70 -8.89 -8.27
CA VAL A 32 -14.46 -8.11 -8.12
C VAL A 32 -14.32 -7.09 -9.23
N VAL A 33 -13.97 -5.86 -8.86
CA VAL A 33 -13.49 -4.82 -9.76
C VAL A 33 -11.99 -4.65 -9.53
N GLY A 34 -11.15 -5.18 -10.42
CA GLY A 34 -9.71 -5.03 -10.36
C GLY A 34 -9.27 -3.69 -10.96
N VAL A 35 -8.37 -2.97 -10.27
CA VAL A 35 -7.94 -1.63 -10.72
C VAL A 35 -6.43 -1.54 -10.79
N ALA A 36 -5.88 -1.18 -11.94
CA ALA A 36 -4.46 -0.92 -12.15
C ALA A 36 -4.21 -0.20 -13.49
N ARG A 37 -2.93 0.05 -13.81
CA ARG A 37 -2.51 0.66 -15.08
C ARG A 37 -2.31 -0.35 -16.21
N ARG A 38 -2.00 -1.61 -15.89
CA ARG A 38 -1.64 -2.65 -16.85
C ARG A 38 -2.89 -3.41 -17.28
N GLN A 39 -3.32 -3.18 -18.50
CA GLN A 39 -4.57 -3.72 -19.04
C GLN A 39 -4.51 -5.24 -19.22
N ALA A 40 -3.47 -5.76 -19.86
CA ALA A 40 -3.37 -7.18 -20.18
C ALA A 40 -3.45 -8.09 -18.95
N GLU A 41 -2.77 -7.70 -17.87
CA GLU A 41 -2.80 -8.42 -16.59
C GLU A 41 -4.16 -8.34 -15.91
N LEU A 42 -4.87 -7.22 -16.06
CA LEU A 42 -6.24 -7.08 -15.55
C LEU A 42 -7.24 -7.92 -16.35
N GLU A 43 -7.08 -8.04 -17.65
CA GLU A 43 -7.88 -8.93 -18.51
C GLU A 43 -7.70 -10.39 -18.11
N GLU A 44 -6.46 -10.83 -17.91
CA GLU A 44 -6.15 -12.17 -17.40
C GLU A 44 -6.80 -12.42 -16.04
N LEU A 45 -6.56 -11.53 -15.08
CA LEU A 45 -7.16 -11.62 -13.75
C LEU A 45 -8.68 -11.73 -13.82
N THR A 46 -9.30 -10.84 -14.60
CA THR A 46 -10.76 -10.79 -14.73
C THR A 46 -11.32 -12.07 -15.32
N SER A 47 -10.68 -12.62 -16.36
CA SER A 47 -11.05 -13.92 -16.93
C SER A 47 -11.00 -15.04 -15.89
N ARG A 48 -10.03 -15.01 -14.97
CA ARG A 48 -9.96 -15.99 -13.86
C ARG A 48 -11.04 -15.74 -12.82
N CYS A 49 -11.26 -14.48 -12.40
CA CYS A 49 -12.31 -14.11 -11.45
C CYS A 49 -13.71 -14.51 -11.95
N GLN A 50 -14.00 -14.31 -13.24
CA GLN A 50 -15.29 -14.62 -13.86
C GLN A 50 -15.66 -16.10 -13.83
N ARG A 51 -14.70 -17.01 -13.65
CA ARG A 51 -15.00 -18.45 -13.44
C ARG A 51 -15.73 -18.71 -12.13
N HIS A 52 -15.63 -17.79 -11.16
CA HIS A 52 -16.20 -17.91 -9.82
C HIS A 52 -17.29 -16.88 -9.56
N ALA A 53 -17.16 -15.68 -10.14
CA ALA A 53 -18.08 -14.55 -10.02
C ALA A 53 -18.17 -13.86 -11.39
N SER A 54 -19.17 -14.25 -12.19
CA SER A 54 -19.32 -13.91 -13.62
C SER A 54 -19.32 -12.42 -13.93
N ASP A 55 -19.77 -11.60 -12.98
CA ASP A 55 -19.89 -10.16 -13.13
C ASP A 55 -18.59 -9.38 -12.82
N SER A 56 -17.52 -10.10 -12.43
CA SER A 56 -16.22 -9.47 -12.16
C SER A 56 -15.69 -8.73 -13.40
N THR A 57 -15.05 -7.59 -13.16
CA THR A 57 -14.59 -6.67 -14.21
C THR A 57 -13.32 -5.94 -13.77
N PHE A 58 -12.83 -5.03 -14.60
CA PHE A 58 -11.68 -4.20 -14.27
C PHE A 58 -11.83 -2.77 -14.77
N MET A 59 -10.99 -1.87 -14.23
CA MET A 59 -10.82 -0.52 -14.71
C MET A 59 -9.32 -0.20 -14.86
N VAL A 60 -8.94 0.36 -16.01
CA VAL A 60 -7.56 0.74 -16.32
C VAL A 60 -7.37 2.22 -16.09
N GLY A 61 -6.38 2.61 -15.29
CA GLY A 61 -6.03 4.00 -15.07
C GLY A 61 -5.02 4.21 -13.94
N ASP A 62 -4.65 5.46 -13.74
CA ASP A 62 -3.71 5.86 -12.69
C ASP A 62 -4.46 6.31 -11.44
N LEU A 63 -4.30 5.55 -10.36
CA LEU A 63 -4.86 5.89 -9.05
C LEU A 63 -4.17 7.10 -8.39
N GLY A 64 -3.02 7.53 -8.89
CA GLY A 64 -2.41 8.81 -8.54
C GLY A 64 -3.24 10.03 -9.01
N GLU A 65 -4.21 9.81 -9.90
CA GLU A 65 -5.16 10.84 -10.35
C GLU A 65 -6.44 10.76 -9.51
N ARG A 66 -6.71 11.82 -8.72
CA ARG A 66 -7.85 11.87 -7.80
C ARG A 66 -9.19 11.57 -8.49
N ALA A 67 -9.42 12.20 -9.63
CA ALA A 67 -10.67 12.03 -10.38
C ALA A 67 -10.89 10.55 -10.80
N PHE A 68 -9.82 9.83 -11.17
CA PHE A 68 -9.91 8.42 -11.50
C PHE A 68 -10.15 7.55 -10.27
N ALA A 69 -9.45 7.80 -9.15
CA ALA A 69 -9.64 7.07 -7.91
C ALA A 69 -11.09 7.18 -7.38
N GLU A 70 -11.66 8.38 -7.39
CA GLU A 70 -13.07 8.62 -7.03
C GLU A 70 -14.03 7.97 -8.05
N HIS A 71 -13.73 8.05 -9.35
CA HIS A 71 -14.54 7.44 -10.42
C HIS A 71 -14.65 5.93 -10.26
N VAL A 72 -13.55 5.24 -10.00
CA VAL A 72 -13.51 3.78 -9.80
C VAL A 72 -14.54 3.35 -8.75
N VAL A 73 -14.57 4.01 -7.62
CA VAL A 73 -15.46 3.69 -6.50
C VAL A 73 -16.91 3.99 -6.85
N ASN A 74 -17.17 5.20 -7.32
CA ASN A 74 -18.53 5.66 -7.63
C ASN A 74 -19.16 4.87 -8.78
N ASP A 75 -18.37 4.52 -9.81
CA ASP A 75 -18.84 3.73 -10.93
C ASP A 75 -19.13 2.27 -10.52
N SER A 76 -18.23 1.67 -9.72
CA SER A 76 -18.46 0.33 -9.17
C SER A 76 -19.73 0.26 -8.33
N ALA A 77 -19.90 1.21 -7.40
CA ALA A 77 -21.08 1.27 -6.55
C ALA A 77 -22.37 1.47 -7.38
N ARG A 78 -22.33 2.33 -8.39
CA ARG A 78 -23.46 2.61 -9.28
C ARG A 78 -23.79 1.42 -10.17
N ARG A 79 -22.78 0.76 -10.78
CA ARG A 79 -22.94 -0.36 -11.69
C ARG A 79 -23.55 -1.58 -11.02
N PHE A 80 -23.13 -1.89 -9.79
CA PHE A 80 -23.55 -3.07 -9.05
C PHE A 80 -24.61 -2.78 -7.98
N GLY A 81 -24.99 -1.51 -7.78
CA GLY A 81 -25.93 -1.08 -6.74
C GLY A 81 -25.39 -1.20 -5.30
N ARG A 82 -24.09 -1.55 -5.14
CA ARG A 82 -23.43 -1.73 -3.85
C ARG A 82 -21.90 -1.72 -3.96
N LEU A 83 -21.24 -1.42 -2.85
CA LEU A 83 -19.81 -1.61 -2.67
C LEU A 83 -19.56 -2.07 -1.22
N ASP A 84 -19.22 -3.35 -1.06
CA ASP A 84 -19.08 -3.97 0.27
C ASP A 84 -17.65 -3.95 0.79
N ILE A 85 -16.66 -4.11 -0.11
CA ILE A 85 -15.27 -4.29 0.25
C ILE A 85 -14.41 -3.37 -0.61
N LEU A 86 -13.54 -2.59 0.04
CA LEU A 86 -12.50 -1.83 -0.61
C LEU A 86 -11.14 -2.33 -0.10
N VAL A 87 -10.29 -2.83 -1.00
CA VAL A 87 -8.90 -3.20 -0.69
C VAL A 87 -7.96 -2.17 -1.33
N ASN A 88 -7.43 -1.29 -0.52
CA ASN A 88 -6.41 -0.32 -0.89
C ASN A 88 -5.02 -0.97 -0.81
N ASN A 89 -4.57 -1.51 -1.94
CA ASN A 89 -3.30 -2.22 -2.04
C ASN A 89 -2.33 -1.56 -3.03
N ALA A 90 -2.81 -0.67 -3.90
CA ALA A 90 -1.94 0.01 -4.86
C ALA A 90 -0.75 0.69 -4.18
N GLY A 91 0.44 0.53 -4.76
CA GLY A 91 1.65 1.14 -4.23
C GLY A 91 2.82 0.98 -5.19
N ILE A 92 3.76 1.90 -5.07
CA ILE A 92 5.03 1.90 -5.78
C ILE A 92 6.18 1.99 -4.77
N PRO A 93 7.28 1.29 -5.00
CA PRO A 93 8.49 1.42 -4.20
C PRO A 93 9.25 2.68 -4.60
N ILE A 94 10.16 3.10 -3.73
CA ILE A 94 11.26 3.99 -4.06
C ILE A 94 12.43 3.65 -3.15
N HIS A 95 13.59 3.34 -3.75
CA HIS A 95 14.82 2.99 -3.05
C HIS A 95 15.93 3.96 -3.48
N LYS A 96 15.98 5.15 -2.87
CA LYS A 96 16.97 6.17 -3.16
C LYS A 96 17.61 6.68 -1.86
N HIS A 97 18.89 6.98 -1.88
CA HIS A 97 19.48 7.77 -0.80
C HIS A 97 18.79 9.12 -0.70
N ILE A 98 18.62 9.64 0.50
CA ILE A 98 17.91 10.91 0.72
C ILE A 98 18.52 12.08 -0.08
N TYR A 99 19.82 12.00 -0.43
CA TYR A 99 20.50 13.00 -1.24
C TYR A 99 20.08 12.99 -2.72
N ASP A 100 19.48 11.88 -3.20
CA ASP A 100 19.06 11.66 -4.58
C ASP A 100 17.52 11.70 -4.72
N VAL A 101 16.80 11.83 -3.59
CA VAL A 101 15.34 11.96 -3.58
C VAL A 101 14.94 13.37 -4.00
N THR A 102 14.08 13.47 -5.01
CA THR A 102 13.54 14.75 -5.45
C THR A 102 12.16 15.02 -4.81
N PRO A 103 11.70 16.28 -4.77
CA PRO A 103 10.33 16.59 -4.37
C PRO A 103 9.27 15.80 -5.17
N GLU A 104 9.49 15.63 -6.47
CA GLU A 104 8.60 14.90 -7.38
C GLU A 104 8.52 13.42 -7.04
N ASP A 105 9.64 12.81 -6.63
CA ASP A 105 9.67 11.44 -6.12
C ASP A 105 8.76 11.28 -4.89
N VAL A 106 8.88 12.21 -3.94
CA VAL A 106 8.06 12.20 -2.71
C VAL A 106 6.58 12.40 -3.04
N GLU A 107 6.26 13.39 -3.88
CA GLU A 107 4.88 13.66 -4.31
C GLU A 107 4.27 12.45 -5.01
N MET A 108 5.00 11.82 -5.93
CA MET A 108 4.53 10.64 -6.66
C MET A 108 4.23 9.48 -5.71
N VAL A 109 5.15 9.17 -4.81
CA VAL A 109 4.98 8.07 -3.85
C VAL A 109 3.83 8.36 -2.88
N MET A 110 3.74 9.57 -2.34
CA MET A 110 2.63 9.98 -1.48
C MET A 110 1.30 9.92 -2.21
N ARG A 111 1.25 10.35 -3.46
CA ARG A 111 0.04 10.35 -4.28
C ARG A 111 -0.47 8.95 -4.54
N VAL A 112 0.41 8.02 -4.94
CA VAL A 112 0.04 6.64 -5.27
C VAL A 112 -0.17 5.79 -4.01
N ASN A 113 0.72 5.84 -3.03
CA ASN A 113 0.68 4.93 -1.89
C ASN A 113 -0.31 5.37 -0.80
N PHE A 114 -0.55 6.67 -0.66
CA PHE A 114 -1.39 7.22 0.41
C PHE A 114 -2.62 7.94 -0.11
N MET A 115 -2.46 9.00 -0.92
CA MET A 115 -3.60 9.82 -1.35
C MET A 115 -4.63 9.03 -2.16
N SER A 116 -4.20 8.07 -2.99
CA SER A 116 -5.12 7.18 -3.71
C SER A 116 -6.07 6.44 -2.76
N SER A 117 -5.53 5.93 -1.65
CA SER A 117 -6.31 5.22 -0.62
C SER A 117 -7.23 6.15 0.16
N VAL A 118 -6.82 7.40 0.38
CA VAL A 118 -7.68 8.43 0.98
C VAL A 118 -8.86 8.73 0.06
N TRP A 119 -8.61 8.99 -1.23
CA TRP A 119 -9.66 9.34 -2.20
C TRP A 119 -10.65 8.20 -2.41
N THR A 120 -10.17 6.96 -2.59
CA THR A 120 -11.04 5.79 -2.71
C THR A 120 -11.84 5.54 -1.44
N THR A 121 -11.23 5.69 -0.27
CA THR A 121 -11.91 5.53 1.03
C THR A 121 -13.01 6.57 1.21
N LEU A 122 -12.71 7.84 1.00
CA LEU A 122 -13.71 8.93 1.15
C LEU A 122 -14.86 8.77 0.17
N ALA A 123 -14.59 8.34 -1.07
CA ALA A 123 -15.62 8.04 -2.05
C ALA A 123 -16.46 6.80 -1.68
N ALA A 124 -15.87 5.79 -1.00
CA ALA A 124 -16.56 4.56 -0.63
C ALA A 124 -17.50 4.71 0.57
N ILE A 125 -17.13 5.51 1.57
CA ILE A 125 -17.88 5.67 2.82
C ILE A 125 -19.37 5.96 2.59
N PRO A 126 -19.81 6.91 1.75
CA PRO A 126 -21.23 7.17 1.53
C PRO A 126 -22.00 5.95 1.00
N HIS A 127 -21.40 5.18 0.11
CA HIS A 127 -22.02 3.97 -0.43
C HIS A 127 -22.08 2.85 0.62
N MET A 128 -21.03 2.70 1.43
CA MET A 128 -20.91 1.68 2.46
C MET A 128 -21.85 1.91 3.64
N LEU A 129 -22.08 3.16 4.03
CA LEU A 129 -23.03 3.52 5.10
C LEU A 129 -24.45 3.02 4.82
N LEU A 130 -24.86 2.94 3.54
CA LEU A 130 -26.18 2.46 3.15
C LEU A 130 -26.34 0.94 3.26
N LEU A 131 -25.25 0.18 3.42
CA LEU A 131 -25.27 -1.27 3.48
C LEU A 131 -25.40 -1.84 4.90
N GLY A 132 -25.12 -1.03 5.92
CA GLY A 132 -25.11 -1.45 7.33
C GLY A 132 -23.89 -2.30 7.73
N GLU A 133 -23.19 -2.95 6.79
CA GLU A 133 -21.93 -3.67 7.04
C GLU A 133 -21.03 -3.65 5.80
N ALA A 134 -19.80 -3.12 5.94
CA ALA A 134 -18.81 -3.01 4.87
C ALA A 134 -17.37 -3.03 5.42
N TRP A 135 -16.38 -3.22 4.53
CA TRP A 135 -14.98 -3.35 4.91
C TRP A 135 -14.06 -2.49 4.04
N ILE A 136 -13.16 -1.78 4.69
CA ILE A 136 -12.04 -1.08 4.07
C ILE A 136 -10.77 -1.75 4.58
N VAL A 137 -9.94 -2.30 3.71
CA VAL A 137 -8.66 -2.91 4.08
C VAL A 137 -7.54 -2.15 3.42
N ASN A 138 -6.68 -1.55 4.23
CA ASN A 138 -5.51 -0.81 3.79
C ASN A 138 -4.26 -1.68 3.94
N VAL A 139 -3.51 -1.83 2.83
CA VAL A 139 -2.26 -2.60 2.81
C VAL A 139 -1.07 -1.64 2.95
N SER A 140 -0.52 -1.60 4.15
CA SER A 140 0.65 -0.80 4.50
C SER A 140 1.96 -1.56 4.21
N SER A 141 2.97 -1.39 5.06
CA SER A 141 4.25 -2.10 5.02
C SER A 141 4.91 -2.07 6.39
N PHE A 142 5.68 -3.11 6.70
CA PHE A 142 6.53 -3.10 7.90
C PHE A 142 7.62 -2.02 7.85
N ALA A 143 7.96 -1.52 6.66
CA ALA A 143 8.84 -0.35 6.49
C ALA A 143 8.32 0.88 7.25
N ALA A 144 7.01 1.08 7.38
CA ALA A 144 6.42 2.15 8.16
C ALA A 144 6.84 2.12 9.64
N GLN A 145 7.17 0.95 10.15
CA GLN A 145 7.50 0.73 11.56
C GLN A 145 9.00 0.74 11.86
N VAL A 146 9.86 0.41 10.87
CA VAL A 146 11.30 0.26 11.11
C VAL A 146 12.16 1.25 10.34
N ALA A 147 11.60 1.94 9.34
CA ALA A 147 12.27 2.93 8.52
C ALA A 147 13.59 2.42 7.92
N PRO A 148 13.54 1.47 6.97
CA PRO A 148 14.75 0.94 6.34
C PRO A 148 15.54 2.03 5.62
N PRO A 149 16.86 1.86 5.45
CA PRO A 149 17.67 2.76 4.62
C PRO A 149 17.10 2.88 3.19
N ARG A 150 17.30 4.04 2.56
CA ARG A 150 16.89 4.34 1.18
C ARG A 150 15.38 4.32 0.91
N GLU A 151 14.55 4.07 1.91
CA GLU A 151 13.08 4.02 1.79
C GLU A 151 12.38 5.19 2.49
N THR A 152 13.04 6.34 2.67
CA THR A 152 12.49 7.46 3.47
C THR A 152 11.12 7.92 2.98
N ALA A 153 10.95 8.17 1.66
CA ALA A 153 9.67 8.61 1.09
C ALA A 153 8.60 7.48 1.12
N TYR A 154 9.00 6.24 0.82
CA TYR A 154 8.13 5.07 0.93
C TYR A 154 7.64 4.85 2.35
N THR A 155 8.57 4.85 3.32
CA THR A 155 8.26 4.75 4.75
C THR A 155 7.26 5.82 5.20
N ALA A 156 7.49 7.07 4.80
CA ALA A 156 6.59 8.18 5.13
C ALA A 156 5.17 7.94 4.57
N SER A 157 5.05 7.47 3.32
CA SER A 157 3.76 7.19 2.69
C SER A 157 3.00 6.06 3.40
N LYS A 158 3.71 5.01 3.82
CA LYS A 158 3.10 3.88 4.53
C LYS A 158 2.79 4.21 5.99
N ALA A 159 3.60 5.02 6.66
CA ALA A 159 3.30 5.54 7.99
C ALA A 159 2.06 6.46 7.99
N ALA A 160 1.88 7.27 6.93
CA ALA A 160 0.66 8.05 6.73
C ALA A 160 -0.58 7.14 6.57
N MET A 161 -0.45 6.00 5.87
CA MET A 161 -1.50 4.99 5.75
C MET A 161 -1.86 4.38 7.10
N ASP A 162 -0.86 4.06 7.94
CA ASP A 162 -1.07 3.52 9.29
C ASP A 162 -1.91 4.50 10.11
N GLY A 163 -1.47 5.75 10.24
CA GLY A 163 -2.18 6.77 11.01
C GLY A 163 -3.58 7.09 10.47
N PHE A 164 -3.76 7.11 9.15
CA PHE A 164 -5.07 7.28 8.54
C PHE A 164 -6.03 6.13 8.89
N THR A 165 -5.54 4.90 8.83
CA THR A 165 -6.35 3.72 9.16
C THR A 165 -6.72 3.67 10.64
N GLU A 166 -5.79 4.04 11.53
CA GLU A 166 -6.06 4.17 12.97
C GLU A 166 -7.15 5.23 13.24
N GLY A 167 -7.11 6.37 12.52
CA GLY A 167 -8.17 7.37 12.57
C GLY A 167 -9.53 6.82 12.15
N LEU A 168 -9.58 6.00 11.09
CA LEU A 168 -10.82 5.34 10.65
C LEU A 168 -11.42 4.42 11.73
N TRP A 169 -10.62 3.80 12.60
CA TRP A 169 -11.15 2.95 13.68
C TRP A 169 -12.01 3.71 14.67
N THR A 170 -11.69 4.97 14.92
CA THR A 170 -12.44 5.84 15.83
C THR A 170 -13.60 6.53 15.12
N ASP A 171 -13.36 7.06 13.92
CA ASP A 171 -14.34 7.86 13.18
C ASP A 171 -15.50 7.00 12.63
N LEU A 172 -15.23 5.74 12.30
CA LEU A 172 -16.24 4.81 11.79
C LEU A 172 -16.87 3.95 12.89
N ALA A 173 -16.57 4.21 14.16
CA ALA A 173 -17.15 3.42 15.25
C ALA A 173 -18.68 3.52 15.27
N GLY A 174 -19.35 2.37 15.27
CA GLY A 174 -20.82 2.29 15.23
C GLY A 174 -21.48 2.45 13.86
N SER A 175 -20.71 2.77 12.80
CA SER A 175 -21.25 2.94 11.43
C SER A 175 -21.56 1.62 10.70
N GLY A 176 -21.04 0.49 11.17
CA GLY A 176 -21.06 -0.78 10.45
C GLY A 176 -19.92 -0.94 9.43
N ILE A 177 -19.09 0.08 9.23
CA ILE A 177 -17.90 -0.01 8.36
C ILE A 177 -16.70 -0.44 9.20
N HIS A 178 -16.03 -1.51 8.79
CA HIS A 178 -14.85 -2.06 9.45
C HIS A 178 -13.59 -1.69 8.68
N ALA A 179 -12.66 -0.97 9.32
CA ALA A 179 -11.36 -0.67 8.76
C ALA A 179 -10.32 -1.68 9.27
N GLY A 180 -9.55 -2.28 8.35
CA GLY A 180 -8.45 -3.19 8.63
C GLY A 180 -7.13 -2.64 8.09
N LEU A 181 -6.06 -2.78 8.87
CA LEU A 181 -4.68 -2.47 8.50
C LEU A 181 -3.90 -3.77 8.37
N VAL A 182 -3.41 -4.05 7.17
CA VAL A 182 -2.50 -5.16 6.93
C VAL A 182 -1.09 -4.61 6.76
N ILE A 183 -0.14 -5.17 7.51
CA ILE A 183 1.26 -4.74 7.56
C ILE A 183 2.15 -5.87 7.04
N PRO A 184 2.38 -5.96 5.73
CA PRO A 184 3.29 -6.95 5.15
C PRO A 184 4.73 -6.70 5.59
N GLY A 185 5.44 -7.78 5.95
CA GLY A 185 6.89 -7.82 5.95
C GLY A 185 7.45 -7.96 4.53
N PRO A 186 8.65 -8.56 4.37
CA PRO A 186 9.23 -8.80 3.05
C PRO A 186 8.44 -9.88 2.30
N ILE A 187 7.76 -9.50 1.22
CA ILE A 187 6.89 -10.37 0.42
C ILE A 187 7.47 -10.52 -0.99
N ASP A 188 7.50 -11.74 -1.50
CA ASP A 188 7.94 -12.07 -2.86
C ASP A 188 6.92 -11.56 -3.89
N THR A 189 7.20 -10.39 -4.44
CA THR A 189 6.36 -9.72 -5.44
C THR A 189 7.24 -8.92 -6.40
N GLU A 190 6.72 -8.60 -7.58
CA GLU A 190 7.39 -7.75 -8.57
C GLU A 190 7.77 -6.35 -8.05
N ILE A 191 7.39 -5.98 -6.83
CA ILE A 191 7.73 -4.67 -6.25
C ILE A 191 9.25 -4.51 -6.10
N TRP A 192 9.96 -5.61 -5.88
CA TRP A 192 11.42 -5.65 -5.74
C TRP A 192 12.16 -5.43 -7.06
N ASP A 193 11.50 -5.73 -8.20
CA ASP A 193 12.07 -5.63 -9.54
C ASP A 193 11.77 -4.28 -10.21
N LYS A 194 10.88 -3.47 -9.63
CA LYS A 194 10.38 -2.23 -10.24
C LYS A 194 11.31 -1.03 -10.07
N ASP A 195 12.32 -1.15 -9.24
CA ASP A 195 13.29 -0.08 -9.01
C ASP A 195 14.70 -0.55 -9.38
N GLU A 196 15.40 0.21 -10.22
CA GLU A 196 16.78 -0.08 -10.67
C GLU A 196 17.77 -0.15 -9.50
N SER A 197 17.46 0.47 -8.39
CA SER A 197 18.21 0.44 -7.15
C SER A 197 17.64 -0.60 -6.18
N HIS A 198 18.00 -1.85 -6.33
CA HIS A 198 17.52 -2.94 -5.47
C HIS A 198 17.52 -2.61 -3.98
N SER A 199 16.47 -3.04 -3.26
CA SER A 199 16.43 -2.97 -1.80
C SER A 199 17.64 -3.69 -1.19
N ALA A 200 18.21 -3.13 -0.13
CA ALA A 200 19.28 -3.78 0.65
C ALA A 200 18.83 -5.04 1.40
N TYR A 201 17.56 -5.38 1.35
CA TYR A 201 17.04 -6.54 2.06
C TYR A 201 17.53 -7.84 1.42
N SER A 202 18.36 -8.58 2.16
CA SER A 202 18.95 -9.86 1.75
C SER A 202 18.33 -11.07 2.47
N GLY A 203 17.24 -10.87 3.20
CA GLY A 203 16.55 -11.93 3.96
C GLY A 203 15.56 -12.73 3.11
N ASN A 204 14.88 -13.68 3.74
CA ASN A 204 13.90 -14.52 3.08
C ASN A 204 12.62 -13.72 2.75
N LEU A 205 12.16 -13.82 1.52
CA LEU A 205 10.86 -13.31 1.08
C LEU A 205 9.77 -14.34 1.41
N HIS A 206 8.60 -13.83 1.78
CA HIS A 206 7.43 -14.65 2.06
C HIS A 206 6.43 -14.61 0.89
N PRO A 207 5.66 -15.68 0.64
CA PRO A 207 4.69 -15.70 -0.45
C PRO A 207 3.55 -14.68 -0.22
N PRO A 208 3.03 -14.06 -1.28
CA PRO A 208 1.91 -13.10 -1.18
C PRO A 208 0.64 -13.67 -0.52
N SER A 209 0.45 -15.00 -0.55
CA SER A 209 -0.70 -15.69 0.05
C SER A 209 -0.88 -15.37 1.54
N ILE A 210 0.21 -15.20 2.30
CA ILE A 210 0.09 -14.85 3.73
C ILE A 210 -0.51 -13.45 3.95
N VAL A 211 -0.32 -12.54 3.00
CA VAL A 211 -0.92 -11.21 3.04
C VAL A 211 -2.40 -11.29 2.64
N VAL A 212 -2.73 -12.14 1.68
CA VAL A 212 -4.13 -12.44 1.31
C VAL A 212 -4.89 -13.00 2.52
N ASP A 213 -4.30 -13.93 3.26
CA ASP A 213 -4.90 -14.47 4.50
C ASP A 213 -5.10 -13.36 5.54
N ALA A 214 -4.18 -12.40 5.64
CA ALA A 214 -4.32 -11.25 6.53
C ALA A 214 -5.46 -10.32 6.08
N ILE A 215 -5.60 -10.04 4.77
CA ILE A 215 -6.71 -9.26 4.20
C ILE A 215 -8.04 -9.95 4.50
N LEU A 216 -8.14 -11.25 4.25
CA LEU A 216 -9.34 -12.03 4.56
C LEU A 216 -9.61 -12.05 6.06
N GLY A 217 -8.59 -12.14 6.90
CA GLY A 217 -8.72 -12.04 8.35
C GLY A 217 -9.32 -10.72 8.82
N CYS A 218 -8.94 -9.58 8.21
CA CYS A 218 -9.57 -8.29 8.45
C CYS A 218 -11.06 -8.29 8.07
N ILE A 219 -11.42 -8.96 7.00
CA ILE A 219 -12.79 -9.02 6.49
C ILE A 219 -13.64 -10.03 7.32
N GLU A 220 -13.17 -11.26 7.49
CA GLU A 220 -13.92 -12.36 8.09
C GLU A 220 -14.02 -12.26 9.61
N ASN A 221 -12.93 -11.84 10.25
CA ASN A 221 -12.82 -11.80 11.70
C ASN A 221 -12.78 -10.37 12.27
N LYS A 222 -13.01 -9.36 11.41
CA LYS A 222 -13.01 -7.93 11.77
C LYS A 222 -11.73 -7.51 12.51
N LEU A 223 -10.58 -8.11 12.11
CA LEU A 223 -9.29 -7.77 12.69
C LEU A 223 -8.91 -6.35 12.29
N ARG A 224 -8.54 -5.53 13.27
CA ARG A 224 -8.15 -4.14 13.04
C ARG A 224 -6.75 -4.03 12.46
N GLU A 225 -5.82 -4.84 12.94
CA GLU A 225 -4.42 -4.83 12.50
C GLU A 225 -3.90 -6.27 12.37
N VAL A 226 -3.21 -6.56 11.27
CA VAL A 226 -2.56 -7.84 11.04
C VAL A 226 -1.18 -7.64 10.42
N VAL A 227 -0.14 -8.05 11.12
CA VAL A 227 1.22 -8.15 10.57
C VAL A 227 1.34 -9.48 9.81
N ALA A 228 1.90 -9.48 8.63
CA ALA A 228 2.09 -10.69 7.82
C ALA A 228 3.58 -10.88 7.45
N PRO A 229 4.23 -11.99 7.89
CA PRO A 229 3.69 -13.15 8.62
C PRO A 229 3.28 -12.85 10.07
N ARG A 230 2.14 -13.39 10.49
CA ARG A 230 1.51 -13.07 11.78
C ARG A 230 2.36 -13.42 13.00
N TYR A 231 3.16 -14.45 12.91
CA TYR A 231 3.95 -14.99 14.03
C TYR A 231 5.45 -14.96 13.76
N SER A 232 5.94 -13.95 13.04
CA SER A 232 7.38 -13.77 12.85
C SER A 232 8.03 -13.21 14.12
N PRO A 233 8.90 -13.97 14.80
CA PRO A 233 9.62 -13.46 15.98
C PRO A 233 10.48 -12.24 15.64
N GLN A 234 11.05 -12.20 14.42
CA GLN A 234 11.89 -11.12 13.95
C GLN A 234 11.10 -9.80 13.81
N LEU A 235 9.91 -9.85 13.18
CA LEU A 235 9.05 -8.68 13.03
C LEU A 235 8.52 -8.19 14.38
N LEU A 236 8.13 -9.12 15.27
CA LEU A 236 7.70 -8.78 16.61
C LEU A 236 8.84 -8.14 17.42
N ALA A 237 10.04 -8.73 17.37
CA ALA A 237 11.21 -8.19 18.07
C ALA A 237 11.57 -6.79 17.53
N ALA A 238 11.57 -6.58 16.21
CA ALA A 238 11.83 -5.29 15.60
C ALA A 238 10.80 -4.23 16.04
N ARG A 239 9.51 -4.58 16.08
CA ARG A 239 8.44 -3.69 16.54
C ARG A 239 8.62 -3.31 18.03
N TRP A 240 8.90 -4.26 18.90
CA TRP A 240 9.17 -3.99 20.31
C TRP A 240 10.46 -3.18 20.49
N MET A 241 11.51 -3.48 19.74
CA MET A 241 12.75 -2.71 19.76
C MET A 241 12.50 -1.26 19.33
N ARG A 242 11.71 -1.03 18.28
CA ARG A 242 11.33 0.32 17.85
C ARG A 242 10.61 1.10 18.92
N PHE A 243 9.73 0.44 19.69
CA PHE A 243 8.96 1.07 20.75
C PHE A 243 9.79 1.33 22.02
N LEU A 244 10.56 0.33 22.48
CA LEU A 244 11.29 0.39 23.76
C LEU A 244 12.67 1.04 23.62
N LEU A 245 13.35 0.84 22.51
CA LEU A 245 14.75 1.25 22.27
C LEU A 245 14.90 1.92 20.89
N PRO A 246 14.16 3.00 20.58
CA PRO A 246 14.12 3.59 19.24
C PRO A 246 15.51 4.00 18.72
N SER A 247 16.35 4.58 19.58
CA SER A 247 17.72 5.00 19.19
C SER A 247 18.60 3.81 18.81
N LEU A 248 18.48 2.68 19.50
CA LEU A 248 19.24 1.46 19.19
C LEU A 248 18.76 0.84 17.87
N MET A 249 17.44 0.81 17.66
CA MET A 249 16.85 0.31 16.41
C MET A 249 17.33 1.13 15.20
N LEU A 250 17.25 2.46 15.29
CA LEU A 250 17.68 3.37 14.20
C LEU A 250 19.19 3.27 13.94
N LYS A 251 19.99 3.13 15.00
CA LYS A 251 21.42 2.90 14.87
C LYS A 251 21.73 1.57 14.18
N GLY A 252 20.98 0.51 14.51
CA GLY A 252 21.08 -0.79 13.83
C GLY A 252 20.74 -0.67 12.34
N MET A 253 19.65 0.03 12.00
CA MET A 253 19.28 0.27 10.61
C MET A 253 20.36 1.03 9.81
N SER A 254 20.97 2.07 10.39
CA SER A 254 22.04 2.82 9.73
C SER A 254 23.33 2.00 9.52
N TRP A 255 23.53 0.92 10.28
CA TRP A 255 24.67 0.01 10.08
C TRP A 255 24.40 -1.07 9.02
N MET A 256 23.14 -1.39 8.76
CA MET A 256 22.79 -2.36 7.72
C MET A 256 23.16 -1.89 6.32
N GLU A 257 23.06 -0.59 6.08
CA GLU A 257 23.43 0.03 4.81
C GLU A 257 23.98 1.44 5.09
N PRO A 258 25.28 1.55 5.42
CA PRO A 258 25.90 2.85 5.60
C PRO A 258 25.95 3.61 4.26
N VAL A 259 25.70 4.90 4.32
CA VAL A 259 25.79 5.75 3.11
C VAL A 259 27.24 5.76 2.64
N PRO A 260 27.53 5.39 1.36
CA PRO A 260 28.88 5.42 0.82
C PRO A 260 29.50 6.83 0.88
N GLU A 261 30.80 6.94 1.16
CA GLU A 261 31.47 8.23 1.30
C GLU A 261 31.42 9.07 0.02
N ASP A 262 31.54 8.42 -1.14
CA ASP A 262 31.46 9.07 -2.45
C ASP A 262 30.08 9.71 -2.71
N VAL A 263 28.99 9.10 -2.23
CA VAL A 263 27.63 9.67 -2.29
C VAL A 263 27.56 10.94 -1.44
N VAL A 264 28.13 10.91 -0.22
CA VAL A 264 28.16 12.08 0.66
C VAL A 264 29.04 13.20 0.07
N GLU A 265 30.19 12.85 -0.50
CA GLU A 265 31.07 13.82 -1.14
C GLU A 265 30.46 14.44 -2.39
N SER A 266 29.79 13.63 -3.22
CA SER A 266 29.05 14.09 -4.40
C SER A 266 27.94 15.08 -4.01
N ALA A 267 27.16 14.73 -2.98
CA ALA A 267 26.10 15.61 -2.45
C ALA A 267 26.68 16.94 -1.89
N ARG A 268 27.81 16.88 -1.16
CA ARG A 268 28.52 18.08 -0.69
C ARG A 268 29.02 18.96 -1.83
N ALA A 269 29.58 18.34 -2.88
CA ALA A 269 30.02 19.05 -4.07
C ALA A 269 28.87 19.76 -4.79
N ALA A 270 27.73 19.06 -4.94
CA ALA A 270 26.52 19.62 -5.54
C ALA A 270 25.97 20.80 -4.72
N ALA A 271 25.93 20.67 -3.39
CA ALA A 271 25.48 21.73 -2.49
C ALA A 271 26.37 22.97 -2.57
N ARG A 272 27.70 22.79 -2.67
CA ARG A 272 28.64 23.91 -2.85
C ARG A 272 28.42 24.66 -4.17
N ARG A 273 28.26 23.92 -5.28
CA ARG A 273 27.97 24.49 -6.60
C ARG A 273 26.71 25.34 -6.61
N LYS A 274 25.63 24.81 -5.98
CA LYS A 274 24.36 25.52 -5.87
C LYS A 274 24.50 26.82 -5.09
N ARG A 275 25.19 26.79 -3.94
CA ARG A 275 25.44 27.97 -3.12
C ARG A 275 26.27 29.01 -3.85
N ASP A 276 27.35 28.58 -4.55
CA ASP A 276 28.29 29.48 -5.24
C ASP A 276 27.66 30.03 -6.54
N GLY A 277 26.72 29.31 -7.18
CA GLY A 277 25.91 29.77 -8.33
C GLY A 277 24.82 30.79 -7.97
N GLU A 278 24.22 30.67 -6.78
CA GLU A 278 23.26 31.66 -6.29
C GLU A 278 23.89 32.93 -5.76
N GLY A 279 25.20 32.89 -5.40
CA GLY A 279 25.96 34.07 -4.97
C GLY A 279 26.44 34.98 -6.11
N GLY A 280 26.34 34.56 -7.38
CA GLY A 280 26.76 35.33 -8.55
C GLY A 280 25.71 36.24 -9.19
N GLY A 281 24.51 36.31 -8.63
CA GLY A 281 23.38 37.05 -9.22
C GLY A 281 22.95 38.35 -8.51
N MET A 282 23.73 38.82 -7.54
CA MET A 282 23.51 40.13 -6.90
C MET A 282 24.80 40.98 -6.99
N GLY A 283 25.05 41.52 -8.17
CA GLY A 283 26.07 42.50 -8.47
C GLY A 283 25.53 43.49 -9.47
#